data_d01b153c60b9f2974812cebdbf0960e6
#
_entry.id   d01b153c60b9f2974812cebdbf0960e6
#
_cell.length_a   1.000
_cell.length_b   1.000
_cell.length_c   1.000
_cell.angle_alpha   90.00
_cell.angle_beta   90.00
_cell.angle_gamma   90.00
#
_symmetry.space_group_name_H-M   'P 1'
#
loop_
_entity.id
_entity.type
_entity.pdbx_description
1 polymer ?
#
loop_
_entity_poly.entity_id
_entity_poly.type
_entity_poly.pdbx_seq_one_letter_code
_entity_poly.pdbx_strand_id
1 'polypeptide(L)' 'MADYELCCEIFNQCSNNQMRDVDFREVSVADPAAYVREMEPRAEIEEESLSDGTRIFHTNTAGLLKRYSFTPI' A
#
# COMPACT_ATOMS: atom_id res chain seq x y z
N MET A 1 -1.28 -18.66 -5.34
CA MET A 1 -1.27 -17.19 -5.46
C MET A 1 -2.70 -16.68 -5.50
N ALA A 2 -2.94 -15.56 -4.86
CA ALA A 2 -4.26 -14.95 -4.86
C ALA A 2 -4.22 -13.65 -5.67
N ASP A 3 -5.35 -13.33 -6.27
CA ASP A 3 -5.49 -12.10 -7.05
C ASP A 3 -6.08 -11.00 -6.20
N TYR A 4 -5.50 -9.82 -6.30
CA TYR A 4 -5.93 -8.65 -5.55
C TYR A 4 -6.00 -7.43 -6.46
N GLU A 5 -6.95 -6.55 -6.16
CA GLU A 5 -6.89 -5.19 -6.65
C GLU A 5 -6.00 -4.39 -5.69
N LEU A 6 -4.89 -3.89 -6.19
CA LEU A 6 -3.97 -3.08 -5.40
C LEU A 6 -4.26 -1.61 -5.64
N CYS A 7 -4.56 -0.91 -4.56
CA CYS A 7 -4.65 0.55 -4.58
C CYS A 7 -3.43 1.10 -3.84
N CYS A 8 -2.60 1.86 -4.55
CA CYS A 8 -1.43 2.52 -3.98
C CYS A 8 -1.71 4.00 -3.88
N GLU A 9 -1.67 4.54 -2.66
CA GLU A 9 -1.86 5.96 -2.41
C GLU A 9 -0.57 6.56 -1.88
N ILE A 10 -0.12 7.65 -2.49
CA ILE A 10 1.07 8.38 -2.05
C ILE A 10 0.60 9.71 -1.48
N PHE A 11 0.91 9.93 -0.20
CA PHE A 11 0.55 11.16 0.49
C PHE A 11 1.69 12.15 0.40
N ASN A 12 1.50 13.20 -0.40
CA ASN A 12 2.51 14.22 -0.58
C ASN A 12 2.31 15.30 0.49
N GLN A 13 3.36 15.56 1.29
CA GLN A 13 3.31 16.50 2.41
C GLN A 13 3.79 17.91 2.07
N CYS A 14 3.72 18.30 0.82
CA CYS A 14 4.01 19.69 0.46
C CYS A 14 2.96 20.62 1.06
N SER A 15 3.40 21.66 1.75
CA SER A 15 2.55 22.51 2.57
C SER A 15 1.43 23.25 1.81
N ASN A 16 1.54 23.36 0.49
CA ASN A 16 0.54 24.02 -0.35
C ASN A 16 -0.14 23.07 -1.31
N ASN A 17 0.10 21.77 -1.19
CA ASN A 17 -0.39 20.81 -2.16
C ASN A 17 -0.84 19.55 -1.45
N GLN A 18 -2.14 19.38 -1.34
CA GLN A 18 -2.72 18.17 -0.77
C GLN A 18 -2.98 17.11 -1.85
N MET A 19 -2.16 17.10 -2.89
CA MET A 19 -2.31 16.13 -3.96
C MET A 19 -1.90 14.75 -3.47
N ARG A 20 -2.85 13.84 -3.56
CA ARG A 20 -2.66 12.45 -3.26
C ARG A 20 -2.65 11.70 -4.58
N ASP A 21 -1.53 11.08 -4.90
CA ASP A 21 -1.45 10.23 -6.08
C ASP A 21 -2.05 8.86 -5.75
N VAL A 22 -2.98 8.43 -6.59
CA VAL A 22 -3.66 7.13 -6.43
C VAL A 22 -3.46 6.33 -7.69
N ASP A 23 -3.00 5.09 -7.54
CA ASP A 23 -2.80 4.16 -8.64
C ASP A 23 -3.53 2.86 -8.34
N PHE A 24 -4.25 2.33 -9.33
CA PHE A 24 -4.96 1.06 -9.22
C PHE A 24 -4.38 0.05 -10.20
N ARG A 25 -4.15 -1.17 -9.74
CA ARG A 25 -3.72 -2.28 -10.59
C ARG A 25 -4.14 -3.61 -10.01
N GLU A 26 -4.22 -4.62 -10.87
CA GLU A 26 -4.43 -5.98 -10.41
C GLU A 26 -3.09 -6.68 -10.26
N VAL A 27 -2.92 -7.42 -9.17
CA VAL A 27 -1.70 -8.17 -8.89
C VAL A 27 -2.05 -9.58 -8.43
N SER A 28 -1.20 -10.53 -8.77
CA SER A 28 -1.27 -11.90 -8.24
C SER A 28 -0.08 -12.10 -7.32
N VAL A 29 -0.33 -12.27 -6.03
CA VAL A 29 0.74 -12.42 -5.05
C VAL A 29 0.38 -13.52 -4.05
N ALA A 30 1.41 -14.22 -3.57
CA ALA A 30 1.24 -15.23 -2.53
C ALA A 30 1.07 -14.57 -1.16
N ASP A 31 1.82 -13.50 -0.91
CA ASP A 31 1.80 -12.79 0.36
C ASP A 31 1.91 -11.29 0.12
N PRO A 32 0.83 -10.52 0.33
CA PRO A 32 0.87 -9.07 0.19
C PRO A 32 1.92 -8.39 1.05
N ALA A 33 2.17 -8.88 2.27
CA ALA A 33 3.20 -8.30 3.13
C ALA A 33 4.59 -8.41 2.51
N ALA A 34 4.91 -9.56 1.91
CA ALA A 34 6.18 -9.75 1.24
C ALA A 34 6.31 -8.83 0.02
N TYR A 35 5.23 -8.66 -0.72
CA TYR A 35 5.20 -7.75 -1.86
C TYR A 35 5.54 -6.32 -1.45
N VAL A 36 4.91 -5.82 -0.38
CA VAL A 36 5.16 -4.46 0.12
C VAL A 36 6.60 -4.31 0.61
N ARG A 37 7.14 -5.33 1.29
CA ARG A 37 8.53 -5.29 1.76
C ARG A 37 9.53 -5.22 0.61
N GLU A 38 9.24 -5.88 -0.50
CA GLU A 38 10.09 -5.81 -1.69
C GLU A 38 10.01 -4.44 -2.36
N MET A 39 8.82 -3.84 -2.38
CA MET A 39 8.63 -2.51 -2.97
C MET A 39 9.22 -1.40 -2.09
N GLU A 40 9.18 -1.58 -0.77
CA GLU A 40 9.62 -0.57 0.19
C GLU A 40 10.57 -1.19 1.22
N PRO A 41 11.80 -1.56 0.80
CA PRO A 41 12.70 -2.33 1.67
C PRO A 41 13.23 -1.55 2.88
N ARG A 42 13.11 -0.21 2.85
CA ARG A 42 13.58 0.64 3.94
C ARG A 42 12.46 1.32 4.71
N ALA A 43 11.21 0.98 4.40
CA ALA A 43 10.06 1.62 5.03
C ALA A 43 9.76 0.99 6.38
N GLU A 44 9.20 1.80 7.27
CA GLU A 44 8.45 1.29 8.41
C GLU A 44 7.07 0.89 7.88
N ILE A 45 6.64 -0.31 8.20
CA ILE A 45 5.39 -0.87 7.66
C ILE A 45 4.47 -1.23 8.81
N GLU A 46 3.24 -0.71 8.78
CA GLU A 46 2.16 -1.13 9.67
C GLU A 46 1.08 -1.80 8.85
N GLU A 47 0.64 -2.96 9.29
CA GLU A 47 -0.40 -3.73 8.61
C GLU A 47 -1.73 -3.59 9.34
N GLU A 48 -2.80 -3.40 8.56
CA GLU A 48 -4.16 -3.41 9.05
C GLU A 48 -4.98 -4.38 8.19
N SER A 49 -5.79 -5.22 8.84
CA SER A 49 -6.65 -6.18 8.13
C SER A 49 -8.10 -5.83 8.38
N LEU A 50 -8.89 -5.77 7.31
CA LEU A 50 -10.32 -5.53 7.40
C LEU A 50 -11.09 -6.84 7.40
N SER A 51 -12.33 -6.79 7.84
CA SER A 51 -13.18 -7.99 7.97
C SER A 51 -13.57 -8.61 6.62
N ASP A 52 -13.47 -7.85 5.53
CA ASP A 52 -13.79 -8.34 4.19
C ASP A 52 -12.60 -9.02 3.48
N GLY A 53 -11.47 -9.14 4.17
CA GLY A 53 -10.25 -9.71 3.61
C GLY A 53 -9.29 -8.70 3.02
N THR A 54 -9.65 -7.42 2.98
CA THR A 54 -8.76 -6.35 2.53
C THR A 54 -7.60 -6.20 3.51
N ARG A 55 -6.37 -6.12 2.99
CA ARG A 55 -5.18 -5.88 3.79
C ARG A 55 -4.57 -4.54 3.39
N ILE A 56 -4.32 -3.72 4.38
CA ILE A 56 -3.80 -2.37 4.19
C ILE A 56 -2.43 -2.27 4.85
N PHE A 57 -1.47 -1.73 4.10
CA PHE A 57 -0.10 -1.54 4.59
C PHE A 57 0.21 -0.05 4.53
N HIS A 58 0.47 0.52 5.70
CA HIS A 58 0.90 1.91 5.82
C HIS A 58 2.41 1.93 5.86
N THR A 59 3.05 2.61 4.92
CA THR A 59 4.50 2.66 4.84
C THR A 59 5.00 4.08 5.04
N ASN A 60 6.15 4.19 5.70
CA ASN A 60 6.83 5.46 5.92
C ASN A 60 8.31 5.27 5.56
N THR A 61 8.74 5.92 4.49
CA THR A 61 10.12 5.90 4.05
C THR A 61 10.66 7.32 4.13
N ALA A 62 11.46 7.61 5.14
CA ALA A 62 12.09 8.92 5.34
C ALA A 62 11.06 10.08 5.28
N GLY A 63 9.89 9.89 5.88
CA GLY A 63 8.82 10.88 5.91
C GLY A 63 7.85 10.83 4.75
N LEU A 64 8.12 10.02 3.73
CA LEU A 64 7.17 9.82 2.63
C LEU A 64 6.18 8.72 3.01
N LEU A 65 4.91 9.09 3.11
CA LEU A 65 3.84 8.18 3.51
C LEU A 65 3.15 7.60 2.29
N LYS A 66 2.98 6.27 2.29
CA LYS A 66 2.23 5.57 1.26
C LYS A 66 1.27 4.58 1.91
N ARG A 67 0.19 4.26 1.23
CA ARG A 67 -0.75 3.24 1.67
C ARG A 67 -1.00 2.27 0.53
N TYR A 68 -0.76 1.00 0.79
CA TYR A 68 -1.02 -0.08 -0.15
C TYR A 68 -2.23 -0.87 0.35
N SER A 69 -3.30 -0.89 -0.42
CA SER A 69 -4.53 -1.61 -0.07
C SER A 69 -4.74 -2.76 -1.04
N PHE A 70 -4.79 -3.98 -0.50
CA PHE A 70 -5.00 -5.20 -1.29
C PHE A 70 -6.41 -5.71 -1.03
N THR A 71 -7.27 -5.59 -2.02
CA THR A 71 -8.65 -6.08 -1.94
C THR A 71 -8.77 -7.37 -2.75
N PRO A 72 -9.22 -8.48 -2.14
CA PRO A 72 -9.40 -9.74 -2.87
C PRO A 72 -10.38 -9.59 -4.03
N ILE A 73 -10.05 -10.20 -5.13
CA ILE A 73 -10.90 -10.23 -6.31
C ILE A 73 -11.62 -11.56 -6.40
#